data_463891163a94c1eabd6e944888ffec5a
#
_entry.id   463891163a94c1eabd6e944888ffec5a
#
_cell.length_a   1.000
_cell.length_b   1.000
_cell.length_c   1.000
_cell.angle_alpha   90.00
_cell.angle_beta   90.00
_cell.angle_gamma   90.00
#
_symmetry.space_group_name_H-M   'P 1'
#
loop_
_entity.id
_entity.type
_entity.pdbx_description
1 polymer ?
#
loop_
_entity_poly.entity_id
_entity_poly.type
_entity_poly.pdbx_seq_one_letter_code
_entity_poly.pdbx_strand_id
1 'polypeptide(L)'
;MAEQKHSHYGHRSRLRDRFSKDGLANFQDYQVLEYALSFVIPYRDTNPIAHDLINKFGSLVGVLEAREEDLQTVKGMGEVSAFFLTSLVQIFAFYQKEKNCKNKMLKNAVETYEYAKNCFAGSVIEEAYLISLLPNNKVLKVERVGEGSISNVKVSIRKITDAVSRNRVNKCILTHNHPNSDSIPSEDDDQYTKALATALALNDCLLVDHIIIGSGIDDYFSYQRSGLIDKYLAQVEGIIRNNPLNSVFANKNKNEESEVDDGKKWQCFWVR
;
A
#
# COMPACT_ATOMS: atom_id res chain seq x y z
N MET A 1 38.45 8.44 40.05
CA MET A 1 37.31 8.78 39.13
C MET A 1 37.62 8.42 37.68
N ALA A 2 38.33 7.34 37.37
CA ALA A 2 38.73 6.95 36.01
C ALA A 2 38.20 5.59 35.52
N GLU A 3 37.48 4.82 36.33
CA GLU A 3 37.09 3.44 35.99
C GLU A 3 35.69 3.31 35.30
N GLN A 4 34.84 4.33 35.31
CA GLN A 4 33.49 4.22 34.70
C GLN A 4 33.48 4.45 33.18
N LYS A 5 34.54 5.01 32.56
CA LYS A 5 34.58 5.30 31.13
C LYS A 5 34.77 4.09 30.19
N HIS A 6 35.29 2.97 30.71
CA HIS A 6 35.60 1.79 29.89
C HIS A 6 34.47 0.75 29.77
N SER A 7 33.49 0.76 30.66
CA SER A 7 32.38 -0.22 30.72
C SER A 7 31.44 -0.08 29.51
N HIS A 8 31.12 1.16 29.09
CA HIS A 8 30.12 1.39 28.05
C HIS A 8 30.65 1.13 26.62
N TYR A 9 31.94 1.30 26.37
CA TYR A 9 32.52 1.05 25.04
C TYR A 9 32.46 -0.44 24.66
N GLY A 10 32.74 -1.33 25.62
CA GLY A 10 32.64 -2.78 25.43
C GLY A 10 31.20 -3.28 25.27
N HIS A 11 30.21 -2.58 25.85
CA HIS A 11 28.81 -2.98 25.76
C HIS A 11 28.24 -2.77 24.36
N ARG A 12 28.48 -1.62 23.74
CA ARG A 12 28.06 -1.34 22.36
C ARG A 12 28.71 -2.27 21.34
N SER A 13 29.96 -2.66 21.54
CA SER A 13 30.62 -3.65 20.69
C SER A 13 29.89 -4.99 20.79
N ARG A 14 29.62 -5.47 22.03
CA ARG A 14 28.88 -6.73 22.21
C ARG A 14 27.49 -6.74 21.62
N LEU A 15 26.76 -5.61 21.68
CA LEU A 15 25.45 -5.48 21.00
C LEU A 15 25.59 -5.61 19.50
N ARG A 16 26.59 -4.95 18.90
CA ARG A 16 26.86 -5.04 17.45
C ARG A 16 27.31 -6.43 17.04
N ASP A 17 28.17 -7.07 17.81
CA ASP A 17 28.63 -8.43 17.55
C ASP A 17 27.47 -9.44 17.62
N ARG A 18 26.56 -9.27 18.60
CA ARG A 18 25.36 -10.07 18.70
C ARG A 18 24.41 -9.85 17.52
N PHE A 19 24.17 -8.59 17.14
CA PHE A 19 23.38 -8.27 15.95
C PHE A 19 24.00 -8.88 14.68
N SER A 20 25.31 -8.82 14.52
CA SER A 20 26.00 -9.39 13.34
C SER A 20 25.86 -10.91 13.24
N LYS A 21 25.72 -11.62 14.38
CA LYS A 21 25.55 -13.07 14.41
C LYS A 21 24.09 -13.50 14.19
N ASP A 22 23.17 -12.87 14.90
CA ASP A 22 21.80 -13.39 15.07
C ASP A 22 20.72 -12.40 14.58
N GLY A 23 21.09 -11.22 14.10
CA GLY A 23 20.15 -10.15 13.83
C GLY A 23 19.42 -9.71 15.10
N LEU A 24 18.14 -9.32 14.96
CA LEU A 24 17.30 -8.91 16.10
C LEU A 24 16.44 -10.05 16.66
N ALA A 25 16.49 -11.27 16.12
CA ALA A 25 15.59 -12.37 16.45
C ALA A 25 15.55 -12.72 17.96
N ASN A 26 16.67 -12.54 18.65
CA ASN A 26 16.80 -12.85 20.08
C ASN A 26 16.90 -11.60 20.96
N PHE A 27 16.55 -10.42 20.43
CA PHE A 27 16.52 -9.18 21.19
C PHE A 27 15.16 -8.97 21.84
N GLN A 28 15.16 -8.49 23.09
CA GLN A 28 13.95 -7.98 23.72
C GLN A 28 13.69 -6.54 23.29
N ASP A 29 12.47 -6.03 23.44
CA ASP A 29 12.07 -4.69 23.00
C ASP A 29 13.05 -3.59 23.41
N TYR A 30 13.43 -3.56 24.69
CA TYR A 30 14.41 -2.58 25.18
C TYR A 30 15.79 -2.75 24.54
N GLN A 31 16.20 -3.97 24.20
CA GLN A 31 17.50 -4.20 23.54
C GLN A 31 17.50 -3.71 22.09
N VAL A 32 16.37 -3.81 21.41
CA VAL A 32 16.19 -3.23 20.08
C VAL A 32 16.32 -1.71 20.13
N LEU A 33 15.65 -1.06 21.10
CA LEU A 33 15.75 0.38 21.31
C LEU A 33 17.18 0.81 21.71
N GLU A 34 17.80 0.09 22.65
CA GLU A 34 19.17 0.33 23.07
C GLU A 34 20.13 0.28 21.87
N TYR A 35 20.00 -0.74 21.02
CA TYR A 35 20.78 -0.90 19.80
C TYR A 35 20.57 0.30 18.86
N ALA A 36 19.30 0.64 18.55
CA ALA A 36 18.98 1.76 17.69
C ALA A 36 19.50 3.10 18.23
N LEU A 37 19.25 3.38 19.51
CA LEU A 37 19.70 4.62 20.15
C LEU A 37 21.22 4.72 20.24
N SER A 38 21.94 3.60 20.26
CA SER A 38 23.42 3.59 20.30
C SER A 38 24.09 4.26 19.09
N PHE A 39 23.37 4.43 17.99
CA PHE A 39 23.85 5.11 16.78
C PHE A 39 23.72 6.65 16.85
N VAL A 40 22.74 7.14 17.60
CA VAL A 40 22.38 8.56 17.64
C VAL A 40 22.64 9.25 18.97
N ILE A 41 22.87 8.49 20.05
CA ILE A 41 23.27 9.01 21.35
C ILE A 41 24.73 8.61 21.60
N PRO A 42 25.72 9.41 21.21
CA PRO A 42 27.11 9.09 21.43
C PRO A 42 27.48 9.21 22.92
N TYR A 43 28.45 8.41 23.36
CA TYR A 43 29.13 8.50 24.66
C TYR A 43 28.28 8.26 25.93
N ARG A 44 26.98 7.95 25.79
CA ARG A 44 26.10 7.62 26.92
C ARG A 44 25.65 6.17 26.87
N ASP A 45 25.35 5.61 28.03
CA ASP A 45 24.66 4.33 28.12
C ASP A 45 23.20 4.50 27.64
N THR A 46 22.82 3.76 26.62
CA THR A 46 21.46 3.81 26.05
C THR A 46 20.52 2.78 26.70
N ASN A 47 21.04 1.86 27.52
CA ASN A 47 20.25 0.83 28.19
C ASN A 47 19.21 1.43 29.16
N PRO A 48 19.56 2.33 30.10
CA PRO A 48 18.56 2.95 30.96
C PRO A 48 17.51 3.74 30.20
N ILE A 49 17.90 4.44 29.12
CA ILE A 49 16.98 5.21 28.28
C ILE A 49 15.97 4.30 27.59
N ALA A 50 16.42 3.15 27.08
CA ALA A 50 15.57 2.16 26.44
C ALA A 50 14.56 1.56 27.44
N HIS A 51 14.98 1.25 28.66
CA HIS A 51 14.08 0.80 29.73
C HIS A 51 13.04 1.85 30.09
N ASP A 52 13.45 3.12 30.26
CA ASP A 52 12.55 4.22 30.59
C ASP A 52 11.51 4.46 29.49
N LEU A 53 11.90 4.31 28.22
CA LEU A 53 10.98 4.38 27.06
C LEU A 53 9.96 3.24 27.10
N ILE A 54 10.39 1.98 27.27
CA ILE A 54 9.46 0.84 27.35
C ILE A 54 8.53 0.99 28.54
N ASN A 55 9.04 1.41 29.70
CA ASN A 55 8.21 1.62 30.91
C ASN A 55 7.14 2.70 30.68
N LYS A 56 7.46 3.75 29.93
CA LYS A 56 6.52 4.85 29.68
C LYS A 56 5.50 4.52 28.59
N PHE A 57 5.90 3.89 27.50
CA PHE A 57 5.06 3.66 26.31
C PHE A 57 4.56 2.21 26.18
N GLY A 58 4.95 1.32 27.08
CA GLY A 58 4.44 -0.05 27.21
C GLY A 58 5.07 -1.09 26.29
N SER A 59 5.55 -0.71 25.11
CA SER A 59 6.13 -1.62 24.11
C SER A 59 7.02 -0.89 23.11
N LEU A 60 7.79 -1.65 22.32
CA LEU A 60 8.56 -1.10 21.20
C LEU A 60 7.65 -0.36 20.21
N VAL A 61 6.48 -0.92 19.90
CA VAL A 61 5.49 -0.29 19.02
C VAL A 61 5.02 1.03 19.60
N GLY A 62 4.63 1.05 20.88
CA GLY A 62 4.21 2.27 21.56
C GLY A 62 5.28 3.37 21.56
N VAL A 63 6.56 3.00 21.65
CA VAL A 63 7.67 3.95 21.55
C VAL A 63 7.80 4.50 20.13
N LEU A 64 7.75 3.63 19.11
CA LEU A 64 7.95 4.03 17.72
C LEU A 64 6.78 4.85 17.14
N GLU A 65 5.57 4.68 17.68
CA GLU A 65 4.36 5.43 17.29
C GLU A 65 4.11 6.68 18.15
N ALA A 66 4.93 6.90 19.18
CA ALA A 66 4.82 8.08 20.04
C ALA A 66 5.22 9.36 19.31
N ARG A 67 4.65 10.49 19.75
CA ARG A 67 5.02 11.82 19.23
C ARG A 67 6.43 12.19 19.69
N GLU A 68 7.12 12.98 18.87
CA GLU A 68 8.49 13.43 19.18
C GLU A 68 8.55 14.20 20.51
N GLU A 69 7.55 15.04 20.79
CA GLU A 69 7.48 15.81 22.03
C GLU A 69 7.36 14.88 23.25
N ASP A 70 6.58 13.79 23.13
CA ASP A 70 6.39 12.82 24.21
C ASP A 70 7.66 11.99 24.46
N LEU A 71 8.38 11.63 23.40
CA LEU A 71 9.68 10.93 23.48
C LEU A 71 10.73 11.80 24.18
N GLN A 72 10.78 13.10 23.88
CA GLN A 72 11.73 14.04 24.47
C GLN A 72 11.53 14.27 25.96
N THR A 73 10.37 13.91 26.53
CA THR A 73 10.14 13.98 27.99
C THR A 73 10.91 12.91 28.76
N VAL A 74 11.42 11.86 28.07
CA VAL A 74 12.22 10.80 28.71
C VAL A 74 13.65 11.30 28.89
N LYS A 75 14.16 11.15 30.12
CA LYS A 75 15.52 11.62 30.46
C LYS A 75 16.57 10.98 29.56
N GLY A 76 17.32 11.78 28.87
CA GLY A 76 18.39 11.31 27.96
C GLY A 76 17.99 11.28 26.49
N MET A 77 16.71 11.41 26.20
CA MET A 77 16.21 11.67 24.84
C MET A 77 16.34 13.16 24.51
N GLY A 78 16.83 13.45 23.32
CA GLY A 78 16.86 14.80 22.76
C GLY A 78 16.14 14.83 21.41
N GLU A 79 16.04 16.01 20.82
CA GLU A 79 15.40 16.23 19.52
C GLU A 79 15.88 15.22 18.45
N VAL A 80 17.19 15.09 18.27
CA VAL A 80 17.78 14.18 17.25
C VAL A 80 17.42 12.73 17.50
N SER A 81 17.42 12.26 18.75
CA SER A 81 17.10 10.87 19.07
C SER A 81 15.60 10.57 18.97
N ALA A 82 14.73 11.53 19.29
CA ALA A 82 13.29 11.41 19.08
C ALA A 82 12.96 11.39 17.57
N PHE A 83 13.46 12.35 16.81
CA PHE A 83 13.31 12.40 15.35
C PHE A 83 13.83 11.12 14.67
N PHE A 84 14.95 10.56 15.14
CA PHE A 84 15.49 9.31 14.61
C PHE A 84 14.51 8.15 14.79
N LEU A 85 13.93 7.97 15.98
CA LEU A 85 12.99 6.87 16.23
C LEU A 85 11.71 7.00 15.36
N THR A 86 11.14 8.20 15.27
CA THR A 86 9.95 8.43 14.43
C THR A 86 10.27 8.25 12.93
N SER A 87 11.48 8.64 12.50
CA SER A 87 11.96 8.46 11.12
C SER A 87 12.14 6.98 10.75
N LEU A 88 12.50 6.09 11.69
CA LEU A 88 12.66 4.66 11.41
C LEU A 88 11.38 4.03 10.88
N VAL A 89 10.23 4.41 11.43
CA VAL A 89 8.92 3.92 10.96
C VAL A 89 8.68 4.33 9.51
N GLN A 90 8.96 5.60 9.17
CA GLN A 90 8.79 6.11 7.81
C GLN A 90 9.75 5.44 6.81
N ILE A 91 11.01 5.25 7.20
CA ILE A 91 12.02 4.56 6.39
C ILE A 91 11.60 3.10 6.16
N PHE A 92 11.11 2.42 7.21
CA PHE A 92 10.66 1.04 7.09
C PHE A 92 9.41 0.92 6.22
N ALA A 93 8.44 1.82 6.38
CA ALA A 93 7.24 1.87 5.53
C ALA A 93 7.62 2.10 4.05
N PHE A 94 8.53 3.02 3.77
CA PHE A 94 9.06 3.24 2.42
C PHE A 94 9.75 1.99 1.85
N TYR A 95 10.62 1.34 2.65
CA TYR A 95 11.29 0.10 2.25
C TYR A 95 10.30 -1.02 1.93
N GLN A 96 9.29 -1.22 2.76
CA GLN A 96 8.24 -2.23 2.53
C GLN A 96 7.44 -1.93 1.26
N LYS A 97 7.07 -0.67 1.06
CA LYS A 97 6.39 -0.20 -0.15
C LYS A 97 7.21 -0.55 -1.40
N GLU A 98 8.48 -0.17 -1.44
CA GLU A 98 9.37 -0.45 -2.57
C GLU A 98 9.61 -1.97 -2.79
N LYS A 99 9.80 -2.72 -1.70
CA LYS A 99 10.02 -4.18 -1.75
C LYS A 99 8.80 -4.91 -2.28
N ASN A 100 7.60 -4.51 -1.84
CA ASN A 100 6.36 -5.19 -2.18
C ASN A 100 5.81 -4.72 -3.54
N CYS A 101 6.17 -3.50 -4.00
CA CYS A 101 5.69 -2.92 -5.25
C CYS A 101 6.31 -3.50 -6.52
N LYS A 102 7.44 -4.22 -6.44
CA LYS A 102 8.13 -4.70 -7.65
C LYS A 102 7.82 -6.17 -7.96
N ASN A 103 7.20 -6.41 -9.13
CA ASN A 103 7.11 -7.74 -9.76
C ASN A 103 6.18 -8.78 -9.11
N LYS A 104 5.29 -8.42 -8.18
CA LYS A 104 4.32 -9.36 -7.61
C LYS A 104 3.23 -9.68 -8.63
N MET A 105 2.89 -10.95 -8.76
CA MET A 105 1.73 -11.40 -9.53
C MET A 105 0.53 -11.44 -8.59
N LEU A 106 -0.57 -10.80 -8.98
CA LEU A 106 -1.82 -10.79 -8.21
C LEU A 106 -2.79 -11.79 -8.82
N LYS A 107 -3.04 -12.90 -8.11
CA LYS A 107 -3.81 -14.04 -8.64
C LYS A 107 -5.27 -14.06 -8.15
N ASN A 108 -5.54 -13.43 -7.04
CA ASN A 108 -6.86 -13.42 -6.39
C ASN A 108 -7.06 -12.17 -5.53
N ALA A 109 -8.29 -11.96 -5.05
CA ALA A 109 -8.64 -10.80 -4.24
C ALA A 109 -7.85 -10.71 -2.93
N VAL A 110 -7.52 -11.84 -2.29
CA VAL A 110 -6.74 -11.87 -1.04
C VAL A 110 -5.31 -11.38 -1.30
N GLU A 111 -4.64 -11.91 -2.33
CA GLU A 111 -3.29 -11.44 -2.71
C GLU A 111 -3.29 -9.96 -3.11
N THR A 112 -4.38 -9.50 -3.74
CA THR A 112 -4.56 -8.10 -4.12
C THR A 112 -4.75 -7.22 -2.91
N TYR A 113 -5.56 -7.66 -1.93
CA TYR A 113 -5.73 -6.97 -0.65
C TYR A 113 -4.40 -6.84 0.10
N GLU A 114 -3.69 -7.96 0.30
CA GLU A 114 -2.40 -7.96 0.98
C GLU A 114 -1.36 -7.06 0.28
N TYR A 115 -1.44 -6.98 -1.03
CA TYR A 115 -0.61 -6.08 -1.80
C TYR A 115 -1.02 -4.61 -1.60
N ALA A 116 -2.32 -4.33 -1.75
CA ALA A 116 -2.89 -2.99 -1.64
C ALA A 116 -2.69 -2.39 -0.25
N LYS A 117 -2.86 -3.19 0.81
CA LYS A 117 -2.64 -2.80 2.21
C LYS A 117 -1.25 -2.17 2.43
N ASN A 118 -0.22 -2.68 1.75
CA ASN A 118 1.13 -2.12 1.85
C ASN A 118 1.26 -0.72 1.22
N CYS A 119 0.35 -0.33 0.32
CA CYS A 119 0.35 1.02 -0.25
C CYS A 119 0.00 2.09 0.79
N PHE A 120 -0.74 1.70 1.83
CA PHE A 120 -1.27 2.58 2.87
C PHE A 120 -0.51 2.48 4.21
N ALA A 121 0.61 1.74 4.24
CA ALA A 121 1.39 1.59 5.47
C ALA A 121 1.83 2.97 6.02
N GLY A 122 1.39 3.29 7.23
CA GLY A 122 1.67 4.58 7.88
C GLY A 122 0.83 5.76 7.40
N SER A 123 -0.19 5.54 6.54
CA SER A 123 -1.11 6.60 6.14
C SER A 123 -2.18 6.81 7.21
N VAL A 124 -2.35 8.08 7.61
CA VAL A 124 -3.39 8.53 8.56
C VAL A 124 -4.53 9.28 7.86
N ILE A 125 -4.41 9.46 6.55
CA ILE A 125 -5.39 10.14 5.70
C ILE A 125 -5.89 9.16 4.63
N GLU A 126 -7.04 9.48 4.04
CA GLU A 126 -7.53 8.73 2.89
C GLU A 126 -6.63 8.99 1.68
N GLU A 127 -6.16 7.94 1.05
CA GLU A 127 -5.37 7.97 -0.18
C GLU A 127 -5.93 6.98 -1.19
N ALA A 128 -5.73 7.27 -2.46
CA ALA A 128 -6.08 6.35 -3.54
C ALA A 128 -4.87 6.03 -4.42
N TYR A 129 -4.70 4.76 -4.75
CA TYR A 129 -3.63 4.25 -5.61
C TYR A 129 -4.18 3.51 -6.82
N LEU A 130 -3.54 3.75 -7.97
CA LEU A 130 -3.74 2.97 -9.18
C LEU A 130 -2.61 1.94 -9.30
N ILE A 131 -2.99 0.67 -9.41
CA ILE A 131 -2.09 -0.45 -9.65
C ILE A 131 -2.23 -0.87 -11.12
N SER A 132 -1.25 -0.52 -11.94
CA SER A 132 -1.19 -0.92 -13.35
C SER A 132 -0.65 -2.35 -13.48
N LEU A 133 -1.33 -3.20 -14.24
CA LEU A 133 -1.01 -4.61 -14.39
C LEU A 133 -0.58 -4.95 -15.82
N LEU A 134 0.38 -5.84 -15.94
CA LEU A 134 0.68 -6.56 -17.18
C LEU A 134 -0.43 -7.59 -17.49
N PRO A 135 -0.53 -8.11 -18.73
CA PRO A 135 -1.54 -9.10 -19.12
C PRO A 135 -1.61 -10.33 -18.23
N ASN A 136 -0.49 -10.76 -17.67
CA ASN A 136 -0.36 -11.90 -16.75
C ASN A 136 -0.63 -11.53 -15.26
N ASN A 137 -1.28 -10.38 -15.01
CA ASN A 137 -1.57 -9.84 -13.67
C ASN A 137 -0.33 -9.53 -12.81
N LYS A 138 0.84 -9.39 -13.43
CA LYS A 138 2.03 -8.91 -12.75
C LYS A 138 1.94 -7.39 -12.59
N VAL A 139 2.25 -6.90 -11.39
CA VAL A 139 2.29 -5.46 -11.14
C VAL A 139 3.41 -4.81 -11.95
N LEU A 140 3.03 -3.85 -12.78
CA LEU A 140 3.96 -3.03 -13.54
C LEU A 140 4.32 -1.78 -12.75
N LYS A 141 3.32 -1.07 -12.21
CA LYS A 141 3.50 0.21 -11.55
C LYS A 141 2.40 0.48 -10.55
N VAL A 142 2.73 1.19 -9.48
CA VAL A 142 1.77 1.75 -8.52
C VAL A 142 1.95 3.26 -8.47
N GLU A 143 0.85 4.00 -8.58
CA GLU A 143 0.85 5.46 -8.58
C GLU A 143 -0.23 5.98 -7.65
N ARG A 144 0.11 6.93 -6.77
CA ARG A 144 -0.89 7.64 -5.98
C ARG A 144 -1.69 8.58 -6.88
N VAL A 145 -2.99 8.36 -6.97
CA VAL A 145 -3.88 9.11 -7.86
C VAL A 145 -4.75 10.11 -7.12
N GLY A 146 -4.93 9.94 -5.81
CA GLY A 146 -5.71 10.83 -4.95
C GLY A 146 -5.21 10.89 -3.53
N GLU A 147 -5.63 11.93 -2.82
CA GLU A 147 -5.38 12.20 -1.41
C GLU A 147 -6.60 12.92 -0.84
N GLY A 148 -7.06 12.52 0.38
CA GLY A 148 -8.33 12.96 0.97
C GLY A 148 -9.50 12.06 0.55
N SER A 149 -10.69 12.24 1.14
CA SER A 149 -11.89 11.42 0.85
C SER A 149 -12.20 11.39 -0.64
N ILE A 150 -12.57 10.23 -1.17
CA ILE A 150 -13.05 10.09 -2.56
C ILE A 150 -14.25 10.98 -2.84
N SER A 151 -15.08 11.24 -1.83
CA SER A 151 -16.18 12.20 -1.89
C SER A 151 -15.72 13.67 -1.93
N ASN A 152 -14.55 13.98 -1.38
CA ASN A 152 -13.98 15.34 -1.32
C ASN A 152 -12.78 15.56 -2.24
N VAL A 153 -11.98 14.53 -2.50
CA VAL A 153 -10.92 14.59 -3.52
C VAL A 153 -11.42 13.86 -4.74
N LYS A 154 -11.87 14.63 -5.71
CA LYS A 154 -12.21 14.14 -7.04
C LYS A 154 -10.95 13.53 -7.66
N VAL A 155 -10.72 12.23 -7.38
CA VAL A 155 -9.77 11.47 -8.19
C VAL A 155 -10.28 11.56 -9.61
N SER A 156 -9.66 12.38 -10.43
CA SER A 156 -10.14 12.61 -11.78
C SER A 156 -10.02 11.31 -12.57
N ILE A 157 -11.14 10.81 -13.11
CA ILE A 157 -11.15 9.66 -14.02
C ILE A 157 -10.15 9.89 -15.16
N ARG A 158 -10.05 11.13 -15.66
CA ARG A 158 -9.06 11.52 -16.66
C ARG A 158 -7.62 11.24 -16.18
N LYS A 159 -7.29 11.54 -14.92
CA LYS A 159 -5.94 11.26 -14.37
C LYS A 159 -5.63 9.76 -14.42
N ILE A 160 -6.63 8.91 -14.16
CA ILE A 160 -6.47 7.46 -14.22
C ILE A 160 -6.34 6.97 -15.66
N THR A 161 -7.21 7.42 -16.57
CA THR A 161 -7.13 7.03 -17.99
C THR A 161 -5.83 7.50 -18.64
N ASP A 162 -5.35 8.71 -18.32
CA ASP A 162 -4.05 9.21 -18.75
C ASP A 162 -2.89 8.35 -18.20
N ALA A 163 -2.97 7.89 -16.94
CA ALA A 163 -1.96 7.03 -16.34
C ALA A 163 -1.93 5.64 -17.00
N VAL A 164 -3.08 5.03 -17.23
CA VAL A 164 -3.22 3.74 -17.92
C VAL A 164 -2.64 3.82 -19.34
N SER A 165 -2.99 4.86 -20.11
CA SER A 165 -2.49 5.09 -21.46
C SER A 165 -0.97 5.32 -21.47
N ARG A 166 -0.46 6.13 -20.55
CA ARG A 166 0.98 6.39 -20.38
C ARG A 166 1.77 5.13 -20.03
N ASN A 167 1.21 4.29 -19.16
CA ASN A 167 1.82 3.02 -18.74
C ASN A 167 1.62 1.91 -19.80
N ARG A 168 0.81 2.14 -20.83
CA ARG A 168 0.49 1.18 -21.91
C ARG A 168 -0.01 -0.16 -21.37
N VAL A 169 -0.93 -0.11 -20.41
CA VAL A 169 -1.54 -1.29 -19.81
C VAL A 169 -3.02 -1.38 -20.18
N ASN A 170 -3.52 -2.60 -20.26
CA ASN A 170 -4.94 -2.89 -20.51
C ASN A 170 -5.66 -3.45 -19.28
N LYS A 171 -5.00 -3.44 -18.12
CA LYS A 171 -5.57 -3.89 -16.84
C LYS A 171 -5.07 -3.00 -15.72
N CYS A 172 -5.96 -2.66 -14.81
CA CYS A 172 -5.59 -1.94 -13.59
C CYS A 172 -6.50 -2.31 -12.42
N ILE A 173 -6.04 -1.99 -11.22
CA ILE A 173 -6.80 -2.07 -9.98
C ILE A 173 -6.77 -0.67 -9.36
N LEU A 174 -7.91 -0.22 -8.86
CA LEU A 174 -7.98 0.93 -7.97
C LEU A 174 -8.02 0.44 -6.53
N THR A 175 -7.37 1.15 -5.63
CA THR A 175 -7.51 0.92 -4.19
C THR A 175 -7.49 2.23 -3.43
N HIS A 176 -8.29 2.32 -2.37
CA HIS A 176 -8.22 3.42 -1.41
C HIS A 176 -8.43 2.89 0.01
N ASN A 177 -8.06 3.69 1.00
CA ASN A 177 -8.18 3.33 2.41
C ASN A 177 -9.21 4.22 3.12
N HIS A 178 -9.85 3.64 4.13
CA HIS A 178 -10.64 4.31 5.15
C HIS A 178 -9.88 4.24 6.49
N PRO A 179 -8.99 5.20 6.82
CA PRO A 179 -8.09 5.04 7.96
C PRO A 179 -8.78 5.00 9.32
N ASN A 180 -10.00 5.54 9.42
CA ASN A 180 -10.75 5.66 10.67
C ASN A 180 -12.12 4.94 10.66
N SER A 181 -12.43 4.17 9.61
CA SER A 181 -13.70 3.46 9.47
C SER A 181 -13.51 2.09 8.83
N ASP A 182 -14.60 1.35 8.73
CA ASP A 182 -14.62 0.06 8.03
C ASP A 182 -14.51 0.22 6.51
N SER A 183 -14.35 -0.92 5.82
CA SER A 183 -14.20 -0.98 4.37
C SER A 183 -15.51 -0.92 3.59
N ILE A 184 -16.65 -0.62 4.26
CA ILE A 184 -17.95 -0.56 3.58
C ILE A 184 -17.95 0.58 2.56
N PRO A 185 -18.30 0.30 1.28
CA PRO A 185 -18.35 1.33 0.25
C PRO A 185 -19.43 2.37 0.57
N SER A 186 -19.12 3.63 0.33
CA SER A 186 -20.12 4.69 0.27
C SER A 186 -20.89 4.67 -1.06
N GLU A 187 -21.99 5.39 -1.16
CA GLU A 187 -22.72 5.58 -2.42
C GLU A 187 -21.85 6.30 -3.48
N ASP A 188 -21.01 7.22 -3.03
CA ASP A 188 -20.06 7.93 -3.91
C ASP A 188 -18.99 6.98 -4.45
N ASP A 189 -18.51 6.02 -3.65
CA ASP A 189 -17.57 4.99 -4.09
C ASP A 189 -18.19 4.11 -5.18
N ASP A 190 -19.45 3.71 -5.01
CA ASP A 190 -20.19 2.92 -5.98
C ASP A 190 -20.35 3.66 -7.31
N GLN A 191 -20.81 4.91 -7.26
CA GLN A 191 -21.00 5.75 -8.44
C GLN A 191 -19.68 6.02 -9.15
N TYR A 192 -18.64 6.34 -8.40
CA TYR A 192 -17.31 6.57 -8.93
C TYR A 192 -16.73 5.30 -9.59
N THR A 193 -16.83 4.15 -8.91
CA THR A 193 -16.33 2.87 -9.43
C THR A 193 -17.02 2.49 -10.73
N LYS A 194 -18.34 2.66 -10.80
CA LYS A 194 -19.12 2.44 -12.02
C LYS A 194 -18.67 3.36 -13.18
N ALA A 195 -18.52 4.64 -12.90
CA ALA A 195 -18.09 5.62 -13.91
C ALA A 195 -16.66 5.32 -14.39
N LEU A 196 -15.75 4.95 -13.45
CA LEU A 196 -14.37 4.59 -13.77
C LEU A 196 -14.31 3.30 -14.61
N ALA A 197 -15.03 2.24 -14.23
CA ALA A 197 -15.09 0.99 -15.00
C ALA A 197 -15.57 1.24 -16.41
N THR A 198 -16.59 2.08 -16.57
CA THR A 198 -17.12 2.49 -17.89
C THR A 198 -16.05 3.23 -18.72
N ALA A 199 -15.40 4.24 -18.12
CA ALA A 199 -14.40 5.04 -18.82
C ALA A 199 -13.18 4.20 -19.22
N LEU A 200 -12.73 3.29 -18.36
CA LEU A 200 -11.62 2.39 -18.66
C LEU A 200 -11.98 1.41 -19.78
N ALA A 201 -13.16 0.80 -19.73
CA ALA A 201 -13.63 -0.11 -20.78
C ALA A 201 -13.68 0.57 -22.16
N LEU A 202 -14.10 1.82 -22.22
CA LEU A 202 -14.09 2.62 -23.45
C LEU A 202 -12.67 2.98 -23.95
N ASN A 203 -11.65 2.82 -23.10
CA ASN A 203 -10.24 3.01 -23.41
C ASN A 203 -9.46 1.67 -23.47
N ASP A 204 -10.13 0.57 -23.78
CA ASP A 204 -9.54 -0.78 -23.89
C ASP A 204 -8.76 -1.22 -22.65
N CYS A 205 -9.16 -0.75 -21.47
CA CYS A 205 -8.57 -1.11 -20.20
C CYS A 205 -9.63 -1.70 -19.26
N LEU A 206 -9.31 -2.82 -18.65
CA LEU A 206 -10.16 -3.49 -17.67
C LEU A 206 -9.85 -2.98 -16.25
N LEU A 207 -10.86 -2.47 -15.55
CA LEU A 207 -10.81 -2.35 -14.11
C LEU A 207 -10.99 -3.76 -13.53
N VAL A 208 -9.89 -4.39 -13.11
CA VAL A 208 -9.89 -5.76 -12.57
C VAL A 208 -10.58 -5.82 -11.21
N ASP A 209 -10.29 -4.84 -10.37
CA ASP A 209 -10.93 -4.69 -9.05
C ASP A 209 -10.86 -3.24 -8.56
N HIS A 210 -11.73 -2.91 -7.63
CA HIS A 210 -11.58 -1.76 -6.74
C HIS A 210 -11.61 -2.28 -5.32
N ILE A 211 -10.53 -2.07 -4.56
CA ILE A 211 -10.39 -2.56 -3.19
C ILE A 211 -10.39 -1.39 -2.22
N ILE A 212 -11.30 -1.43 -1.26
CA ILE A 212 -11.34 -0.51 -0.13
C ILE A 212 -10.69 -1.20 1.07
N ILE A 213 -9.75 -0.53 1.72
CA ILE A 213 -9.05 -1.01 2.90
C ILE A 213 -9.61 -0.28 4.12
N GLY A 214 -10.21 -0.99 5.04
CA GLY A 214 -10.69 -0.44 6.31
C GLY A 214 -9.60 -0.39 7.39
N SER A 215 -9.95 0.17 8.55
CA SER A 215 -9.03 0.31 9.69
C SER A 215 -8.81 -0.98 10.48
N GLY A 216 -9.66 -1.99 10.28
CA GLY A 216 -9.62 -3.28 10.99
C GLY A 216 -8.56 -4.24 10.46
N ILE A 217 -8.30 -5.31 11.24
CA ILE A 217 -7.48 -6.42 10.79
C ILE A 217 -8.25 -7.21 9.73
N ASP A 218 -7.65 -7.41 8.56
CA ASP A 218 -8.24 -8.11 7.41
C ASP A 218 -9.58 -7.51 6.93
N ASP A 219 -9.78 -6.23 7.23
CA ASP A 219 -10.96 -5.46 6.84
C ASP A 219 -10.76 -4.86 5.44
N TYR A 220 -11.43 -5.44 4.44
CA TYR A 220 -11.42 -4.96 3.08
C TYR A 220 -12.70 -5.31 2.33
N PHE A 221 -13.07 -4.45 1.38
CA PHE A 221 -14.11 -4.70 0.41
C PHE A 221 -13.52 -4.81 -1.00
N SER A 222 -13.98 -5.79 -1.78
CA SER A 222 -13.60 -5.99 -3.18
C SER A 222 -14.83 -5.92 -4.07
N TYR A 223 -14.83 -4.98 -4.99
CA TYR A 223 -15.91 -4.82 -5.98
C TYR A 223 -15.99 -6.01 -6.94
N GLN A 224 -14.86 -6.62 -7.28
CA GLN A 224 -14.85 -7.83 -8.09
C GLN A 224 -15.47 -9.02 -7.36
N ARG A 225 -15.07 -9.24 -6.10
CA ARG A 225 -15.59 -10.36 -5.29
C ARG A 225 -17.08 -10.21 -5.01
N SER A 226 -17.60 -8.98 -4.92
CA SER A 226 -19.03 -8.71 -4.76
C SER A 226 -19.83 -8.85 -6.07
N GLY A 227 -19.15 -9.05 -7.22
CA GLY A 227 -19.79 -9.14 -8.54
C GLY A 227 -20.19 -7.78 -9.15
N LEU A 228 -19.85 -6.68 -8.49
CA LEU A 228 -20.25 -5.34 -8.93
C LEU A 228 -19.48 -4.91 -10.18
N ILE A 229 -18.20 -5.28 -10.31
CA ILE A 229 -17.42 -4.97 -11.53
C ILE A 229 -18.08 -5.62 -12.75
N ASP A 230 -18.41 -6.90 -12.67
CA ASP A 230 -19.03 -7.63 -13.79
C ASP A 230 -20.39 -7.03 -14.16
N LYS A 231 -21.18 -6.64 -13.15
CA LYS A 231 -22.47 -5.94 -13.35
C LYS A 231 -22.28 -4.60 -14.07
N TYR A 232 -21.27 -3.82 -13.70
CA TYR A 232 -20.99 -2.53 -14.35
C TYR A 232 -20.52 -2.71 -15.80
N LEU A 233 -19.63 -3.67 -16.05
CA LEU A 233 -19.12 -3.99 -17.37
C LEU A 233 -20.23 -4.51 -18.30
N ALA A 234 -21.14 -5.35 -17.83
CA ALA A 234 -22.29 -5.82 -18.61
C ALA A 234 -23.20 -4.65 -19.06
N GLN A 235 -23.36 -3.62 -18.24
CA GLN A 235 -24.10 -2.42 -18.60
C GLN A 235 -23.36 -1.63 -19.71
N VAL A 236 -22.04 -1.55 -19.67
CA VAL A 236 -21.21 -0.89 -20.69
C VAL A 236 -21.31 -1.62 -22.03
N GLU A 237 -21.22 -2.96 -22.04
CA GLU A 237 -21.40 -3.76 -23.25
C GLU A 237 -22.76 -3.52 -23.88
N GLY A 238 -23.85 -3.42 -23.08
CA GLY A 238 -25.17 -3.07 -23.55
C GLY A 238 -25.22 -1.69 -24.22
N ILE A 239 -24.53 -0.70 -23.65
CA ILE A 239 -24.42 0.65 -24.23
C ILE A 239 -23.65 0.61 -25.55
N ILE A 240 -22.51 -0.09 -25.57
CA ILE A 240 -21.67 -0.21 -26.77
C ILE A 240 -22.43 -0.90 -27.89
N ARG A 241 -23.09 -2.02 -27.64
CA ARG A 241 -23.86 -2.78 -28.64
C ARG A 241 -25.03 -2.01 -29.20
N ASN A 242 -25.68 -1.17 -28.38
CA ASN A 242 -26.86 -0.41 -28.77
C ASN A 242 -26.53 0.98 -29.36
N ASN A 243 -25.24 1.34 -29.46
CA ASN A 243 -24.83 2.63 -30.01
C ASN A 243 -24.83 2.55 -31.55
N PRO A 244 -25.61 3.38 -32.27
CA PRO A 244 -25.65 3.37 -33.73
C PRO A 244 -24.33 3.71 -34.42
N LEU A 245 -23.35 4.27 -33.68
CA LEU A 245 -22.00 4.53 -34.18
C LEU A 245 -21.15 3.28 -34.31
N ASN A 246 -21.54 2.15 -33.68
CA ASN A 246 -20.77 0.90 -33.74
C ASN A 246 -20.81 0.20 -35.10
N SER A 247 -21.74 0.53 -35.99
CA SER A 247 -21.67 0.07 -37.38
C SER A 247 -20.41 0.58 -38.12
N VAL A 248 -19.84 1.70 -37.65
CA VAL A 248 -18.60 2.29 -38.21
C VAL A 248 -17.35 1.51 -37.67
N PHE A 249 -17.40 1.02 -36.47
CA PHE A 249 -16.28 0.27 -35.84
C PHE A 249 -16.31 -1.22 -36.16
N ALA A 250 -17.50 -1.82 -36.32
CA ALA A 250 -17.65 -3.23 -36.70
C ALA A 250 -17.07 -3.55 -38.09
N ASN A 251 -17.02 -2.57 -39.01
CA ASN A 251 -16.43 -2.74 -40.34
C ASN A 251 -14.89 -2.68 -40.35
N LYS A 252 -14.24 -2.15 -39.33
CA LYS A 252 -12.77 -2.17 -39.21
C LYS A 252 -12.23 -3.54 -38.74
N ASN A 253 -12.96 -4.23 -37.89
CA ASN A 253 -12.51 -5.53 -37.33
C ASN A 253 -12.75 -6.70 -38.29
N LYS A 254 -13.63 -6.57 -39.31
CA LYS A 254 -13.84 -7.65 -40.30
C LYS A 254 -12.68 -7.84 -41.29
N ASN A 255 -11.78 -6.86 -41.38
CA ASN A 255 -10.61 -6.97 -42.25
C ASN A 255 -9.35 -7.48 -41.55
N GLU A 256 -9.39 -7.64 -40.21
CA GLU A 256 -8.26 -8.20 -39.40
C GLU A 256 -8.54 -9.61 -38.84
N GLU A 257 -9.77 -10.14 -39.00
CA GLU A 257 -10.16 -11.48 -38.48
C GLU A 257 -9.93 -12.64 -39.47
N SER A 258 -9.04 -12.50 -40.45
CA SER A 258 -8.66 -13.64 -41.27
C SER A 258 -7.49 -14.47 -40.77
N GLU A 259 -6.94 -14.17 -39.60
CA GLU A 259 -5.96 -15.05 -38.92
C GLU A 259 -6.13 -14.95 -37.40
N VAL A 260 -6.63 -16.02 -36.83
CA VAL A 260 -6.63 -16.55 -35.45
C VAL A 260 -8.05 -16.76 -34.90
N ASP A 261 -8.56 -17.93 -35.24
CA ASP A 261 -9.57 -18.68 -34.51
C ASP A 261 -8.97 -19.14 -33.16
N ASP A 262 -9.39 -18.52 -32.08
CA ASP A 262 -9.46 -19.19 -30.77
C ASP A 262 -10.49 -18.49 -29.87
N GLY A 263 -11.71 -19.07 -29.89
CA GLY A 263 -12.85 -18.62 -29.10
C GLY A 263 -12.58 -18.71 -27.59
N LYS A 264 -11.94 -17.71 -27.04
CA LYS A 264 -11.89 -17.49 -25.59
C LYS A 264 -12.83 -16.36 -25.22
N LYS A 265 -14.07 -16.72 -24.90
CA LYS A 265 -14.94 -15.95 -24.03
C LYS A 265 -14.11 -15.41 -22.87
N TRP A 266 -14.32 -14.15 -22.52
CA TRP A 266 -13.87 -13.51 -21.30
C TRP A 266 -14.38 -14.33 -20.10
N GLN A 267 -13.67 -15.38 -19.75
CA GLN A 267 -13.92 -16.11 -18.51
C GLN A 267 -13.18 -15.40 -17.40
N CYS A 268 -13.94 -14.94 -16.42
CA CYS A 268 -13.46 -14.45 -15.15
C CYS A 268 -12.34 -15.32 -14.61
N PHE A 269 -11.12 -14.82 -14.60
CA PHE A 269 -9.93 -15.55 -14.12
C PHE A 269 -9.88 -15.71 -12.58
N TRP A 270 -11.02 -15.50 -11.90
CA TRP A 270 -11.12 -15.53 -10.44
C TRP A 270 -12.06 -16.61 -9.89
N VAL A 271 -12.36 -17.68 -10.63
CA VAL A 271 -13.11 -18.82 -10.10
C VAL A 271 -12.20 -20.03 -10.03
N ARG A 272 -11.47 -20.14 -8.94
CA ARG A 272 -11.26 -21.31 -8.07
C ARG A 272 -10.33 -20.97 -6.92
#